data_2d6f34544e062a74cca25fcdc1665698
#
_entry.id   2d6f34544e062a74cca25fcdc1665698
#
_cell.length_a   1.000
_cell.length_b   1.000
_cell.length_c   1.000
_cell.angle_alpha   90.00
_cell.angle_beta   90.00
_cell.angle_gamma   90.00
#
_symmetry.space_group_name_H-M   'P 1'
#
loop_
_entity.id
_entity.type
_entity.pdbx_description
1 polymer ?
#
loop_
_entity_poly.entity_id
_entity_poly.type
_entity_poly.pdbx_seq_one_letter_code
_entity_poly.pdbx_strand_id
1 'polypeptide(L)'
;MAQLVYSGIPATIRSFRYDEVVSFCEVRKTWGGFSNMSSEYPLLYNGVIYPTAEHLYLAGRFSAHPEIVAMILTHRNAMYCKRLFHGRAWAPLIRPDWAGLQLPWMRYVLNLKYEQHPSFRRLLGQTAGKVILEDSTMLVGTNP
;
A
#
# COMPACT_ATOMS: atom_id res chain seq x y z
N MET A 1 28.78 1.16 -5.44
CA MET A 1 27.58 0.32 -5.25
C MET A 1 26.70 0.97 -4.19
N ALA A 2 25.52 1.43 -4.56
CA ALA A 2 24.54 1.84 -3.56
C ALA A 2 23.87 0.58 -2.99
N GLN A 3 24.03 0.35 -1.72
CA GLN A 3 23.44 -0.75 -0.99
C GLN A 3 22.21 -0.25 -0.26
N LEU A 4 21.02 -0.70 -0.67
CA LEU A 4 19.78 -0.46 0.08
C LEU A 4 19.75 -1.42 1.26
N VAL A 5 19.93 -0.89 2.46
CA VAL A 5 19.89 -1.67 3.71
C VAL A 5 18.51 -1.51 4.32
N TYR A 6 17.77 -2.60 4.40
CA TYR A 6 16.49 -2.63 5.12
C TYR A 6 16.76 -2.91 6.61
N SER A 7 16.64 -1.90 7.47
CA SER A 7 16.74 -2.07 8.92
C SER A 7 15.37 -2.41 9.51
N GLY A 8 15.25 -3.59 10.09
CA GLY A 8 14.04 -3.97 10.83
C GLY A 8 13.64 -5.45 10.82
N ILE A 9 14.34 -6.30 10.07
CA ILE A 9 14.12 -7.76 10.10
C ILE A 9 15.38 -8.44 10.64
N PRO A 10 15.31 -9.13 11.80
CA PRO A 10 16.50 -9.62 12.48
C PRO A 10 17.28 -10.73 11.76
N ALA A 11 16.79 -11.32 10.69
CA ALA A 11 17.37 -12.56 10.17
C ALA A 11 18.01 -12.48 8.79
N THR A 12 17.65 -11.55 7.90
CA THR A 12 18.24 -11.47 6.56
C THR A 12 18.11 -10.06 5.98
N ILE A 13 19.23 -9.33 5.95
CA ILE A 13 19.35 -8.13 5.13
C ILE A 13 19.43 -8.61 3.68
N ARG A 14 18.45 -8.26 2.86
CA ARG A 14 18.53 -8.48 1.42
C ARG A 14 19.21 -7.27 0.77
N SER A 15 20.27 -7.50 0.04
CA SER A 15 20.89 -6.50 -0.82
C SER A 15 20.61 -6.83 -2.28
N PHE A 16 20.30 -5.79 -3.06
CA PHE A 16 20.03 -5.91 -4.48
C PHE A 16 20.96 -4.95 -5.23
N ARG A 17 21.34 -5.32 -6.44
CA ARG A 17 22.02 -4.39 -7.33
C ARG A 17 21.03 -3.36 -7.84
N TYR A 18 21.50 -2.15 -8.12
CA TYR A 18 20.66 -1.06 -8.57
C TYR A 18 19.90 -1.36 -9.88
N ASP A 19 20.55 -2.12 -10.78
CA ASP A 19 19.98 -2.55 -12.06
C ASP A 19 18.97 -3.70 -11.95
N GLU A 20 18.90 -4.37 -10.79
CA GLU A 20 17.97 -5.48 -10.52
C GLU A 20 16.64 -5.01 -9.90
N VAL A 21 16.51 -3.74 -9.57
CA VAL A 21 15.36 -3.22 -8.83
C VAL A 21 14.65 -2.09 -9.57
N VAL A 22 13.36 -2.00 -9.32
CA VAL A 22 12.52 -0.83 -9.58
C VAL A 22 12.08 -0.29 -8.23
N SER A 23 12.45 0.95 -7.94
CA SER A 23 12.09 1.61 -6.68
C SER A 23 11.03 2.67 -6.91
N PHE A 24 10.04 2.75 -6.00
CA PHE A 24 9.04 3.81 -5.98
C PHE A 24 8.88 4.37 -4.58
N CYS A 25 8.54 5.64 -4.48
CA CYS A 25 8.15 6.27 -3.21
C CYS A 25 7.01 7.29 -3.36
N GLU A 26 7.04 8.11 -4.40
CA GLU A 26 6.06 9.16 -4.64
C GLU A 26 5.09 8.79 -5.77
N VAL A 27 3.78 8.98 -5.53
CA VAL A 27 2.72 8.63 -6.50
C VAL A 27 2.82 9.39 -7.82
N ARG A 28 3.44 10.58 -7.81
CA ARG A 28 3.57 11.43 -8.99
C ARG A 28 4.82 11.15 -9.83
N LYS A 29 5.72 10.31 -9.33
CA LYS A 29 6.97 9.94 -10.02
C LYS A 29 6.80 8.67 -10.83
N THR A 30 7.82 8.38 -11.65
CA THR A 30 7.93 7.10 -12.34
C THR A 30 7.71 5.94 -11.36
N TRP A 31 6.92 4.98 -11.72
CA TRP A 31 6.53 3.85 -10.87
C TRP A 31 5.59 4.20 -9.69
N GLY A 32 5.14 5.44 -9.58
CA GLY A 32 4.21 5.86 -8.52
C GLY A 32 2.89 5.09 -8.51
N GLY A 33 2.49 4.52 -9.62
CA GLY A 33 1.34 3.63 -9.74
C GLY A 33 1.45 2.35 -8.91
N PHE A 34 2.64 1.93 -8.51
CA PHE A 34 2.82 0.81 -7.57
C PHE A 34 2.43 1.14 -6.14
N SER A 35 2.44 2.42 -5.78
CA SER A 35 1.98 2.84 -4.46
C SER A 35 0.50 2.52 -4.25
N ASN A 36 0.15 2.05 -3.06
CA ASN A 36 -1.23 1.87 -2.64
C ASN A 36 -1.98 3.20 -2.49
N MET A 37 -1.25 4.31 -2.42
CA MET A 37 -1.78 5.67 -2.35
C MET A 37 -2.20 6.23 -3.72
N SER A 38 -1.85 5.56 -4.82
CA SER A 38 -2.17 6.04 -6.17
C SER A 38 -3.67 6.05 -6.42
N SER A 39 -4.20 7.22 -6.81
CA SER A 39 -5.60 7.41 -7.19
C SER A 39 -5.90 7.06 -8.64
N GLU A 40 -4.91 6.62 -9.40
CA GLU A 40 -5.08 6.19 -10.79
C GLU A 40 -5.85 4.87 -10.92
N TYR A 41 -5.90 4.09 -9.84
CA TYR A 41 -6.46 2.74 -9.83
C TYR A 41 -7.50 2.55 -8.72
N PRO A 42 -8.67 3.22 -8.83
CA PRO A 42 -9.76 2.99 -7.89
C PRO A 42 -10.26 1.55 -7.99
N LEU A 43 -10.72 1.00 -6.89
CA LEU A 43 -11.10 -0.40 -6.80
C LEU A 43 -12.59 -0.57 -6.51
N LEU A 44 -13.26 -1.38 -7.30
CA LEU A 44 -14.63 -1.83 -7.03
C LEU A 44 -14.57 -3.09 -6.17
N TYR A 45 -15.21 -3.05 -5.00
CA TYR A 45 -15.33 -4.18 -4.10
C TYR A 45 -16.71 -4.18 -3.44
N ASN A 46 -17.44 -5.29 -3.55
CA ASN A 46 -18.80 -5.43 -3.01
C ASN A 46 -19.73 -4.26 -3.36
N GLY A 47 -19.69 -3.80 -4.62
CA GLY A 47 -20.55 -2.72 -5.09
C GLY A 47 -20.11 -1.31 -4.66
N VAL A 48 -18.99 -1.17 -3.97
CA VAL A 48 -18.45 0.11 -3.48
C VAL A 48 -17.15 0.42 -4.19
N ILE A 49 -16.97 1.68 -4.61
CA ILE A 49 -15.73 2.17 -5.21
C ILE A 49 -14.83 2.76 -4.13
N TYR A 50 -13.65 2.20 -3.98
CA TYR A 50 -12.58 2.69 -3.10
C TYR A 50 -11.59 3.52 -3.92
N PRO A 51 -11.29 4.77 -3.50
CA PRO A 51 -10.46 5.68 -4.30
C PRO A 51 -9.03 5.17 -4.57
N THR A 52 -8.47 4.40 -3.66
CA THR A 52 -7.12 3.82 -3.78
C THR A 52 -7.07 2.43 -3.14
N ALA A 53 -6.02 1.69 -3.43
CA ALA A 53 -5.75 0.41 -2.76
C ALA A 53 -5.61 0.58 -1.23
N GLU A 54 -5.06 1.69 -0.75
CA GLU A 54 -4.94 1.98 0.68
C GLU A 54 -6.31 2.10 1.35
N HIS A 55 -7.28 2.77 0.72
CA HIS A 55 -8.64 2.85 1.26
C HIS A 55 -9.28 1.47 1.45
N LEU A 56 -9.16 0.60 0.45
CA LEU A 56 -9.69 -0.76 0.54
C LEU A 56 -8.94 -1.60 1.59
N TYR A 57 -7.61 -1.43 1.67
CA TYR A 57 -6.81 -2.11 2.68
C TYR A 57 -7.24 -1.71 4.11
N LEU A 58 -7.40 -0.41 4.37
CA LEU A 58 -7.91 0.11 5.65
C LEU A 58 -9.32 -0.38 5.95
N ALA A 59 -10.19 -0.42 4.95
CA ALA A 59 -11.55 -0.93 5.12
C ALA A 59 -11.57 -2.39 5.60
N GLY A 60 -10.67 -3.23 5.10
CA GLY A 60 -10.52 -4.60 5.58
C GLY A 60 -10.15 -4.68 7.06
N ARG A 61 -9.31 -3.75 7.53
CA ARG A 61 -8.88 -3.65 8.93
C ARG A 61 -10.04 -3.39 9.89
N PHE A 62 -11.05 -2.64 9.43
CA PHE A 62 -12.23 -2.23 10.20
C PHE A 62 -13.53 -2.86 9.68
N SER A 63 -13.46 -4.00 9.02
CA SER A 63 -14.60 -4.62 8.36
C SER A 63 -15.77 -5.00 9.29
N ALA A 64 -15.51 -5.13 10.59
CA ALA A 64 -16.55 -5.33 11.60
C ALA A 64 -17.34 -4.05 11.95
N HIS A 65 -16.89 -2.87 11.45
CA HIS A 65 -17.42 -1.56 11.76
C HIS A 65 -17.79 -0.81 10.48
N PRO A 66 -18.99 -1.04 9.90
CA PRO A 66 -19.41 -0.37 8.66
C PRO A 66 -19.38 1.15 8.74
N GLU A 67 -19.62 1.72 9.92
CA GLU A 67 -19.56 3.16 10.17
C GLU A 67 -18.13 3.71 9.99
N ILE A 68 -17.11 2.96 10.38
CA ILE A 68 -15.71 3.35 10.20
C ILE A 68 -15.32 3.23 8.72
N VAL A 69 -15.76 2.18 8.04
CA VAL A 69 -15.55 2.03 6.60
C VAL A 69 -16.16 3.21 5.84
N ALA A 70 -17.37 3.64 6.22
CA ALA A 70 -17.99 4.83 5.65
C ALA A 70 -17.16 6.10 5.90
N MET A 71 -16.61 6.28 7.11
CA MET A 71 -15.70 7.39 7.41
C MET A 71 -14.42 7.35 6.55
N ILE A 72 -13.82 6.18 6.36
CA ILE A 72 -12.65 6.01 5.49
C ILE A 72 -12.95 6.54 4.08
N LEU A 73 -14.13 6.25 3.55
CA LEU A 73 -14.54 6.67 2.21
C LEU A 73 -14.83 8.17 2.10
N THR A 74 -15.07 8.88 3.20
CA THR A 74 -15.22 10.35 3.18
C THR A 74 -13.91 11.10 3.00
N HIS A 75 -12.77 10.46 3.33
CA HIS A 75 -11.45 11.05 3.24
C HIS A 75 -10.78 10.65 1.93
N ARG A 76 -10.70 11.57 0.96
CA ARG A 76 -10.15 11.26 -0.36
C ARG A 76 -8.63 11.12 -0.38
N ASN A 77 -7.91 11.78 0.53
CA ASN A 77 -6.46 11.71 0.60
C ASN A 77 -6.03 10.42 1.32
N ALA A 78 -5.40 9.51 0.60
CA ALA A 78 -5.00 8.21 1.11
C ALA A 78 -3.97 8.29 2.25
N MET A 79 -3.00 9.21 2.17
CA MET A 79 -1.99 9.39 3.21
C MET A 79 -2.61 9.94 4.50
N TYR A 80 -3.50 10.91 4.38
CA TYR A 80 -4.24 11.42 5.54
C TYR A 80 -5.10 10.32 6.17
N CYS A 81 -5.81 9.56 5.36
CA CYS A 81 -6.62 8.44 5.79
C CYS A 81 -5.79 7.39 6.55
N LYS A 82 -4.65 7.01 6.00
CA LYS A 82 -3.70 6.10 6.66
C LYS A 82 -3.26 6.62 8.02
N ARG A 83 -2.82 7.88 8.09
CA ARG A 83 -2.36 8.49 9.36
C ARG A 83 -3.46 8.53 10.40
N LEU A 84 -4.67 8.93 10.00
CA LEU A 84 -5.82 9.03 10.90
C LEU A 84 -6.16 7.65 11.49
N PHE A 85 -6.39 6.64 10.65
CA PHE A 85 -6.89 5.33 11.07
C PHE A 85 -5.83 4.38 11.62
N HIS A 86 -4.55 4.73 11.55
CA HIS A 86 -3.47 4.09 12.30
C HIS A 86 -3.27 4.65 13.71
N GLY A 87 -3.99 5.71 14.07
CA GLY A 87 -3.94 6.30 15.41
C GLY A 87 -4.38 5.34 16.51
N ARG A 88 -3.87 5.56 17.71
CA ARG A 88 -4.15 4.69 18.89
C ARG A 88 -5.62 4.60 19.25
N ALA A 89 -6.40 5.65 19.00
CA ALA A 89 -7.84 5.67 19.28
C ALA A 89 -8.62 4.58 18.51
N TRP A 90 -8.13 4.18 17.35
CA TRP A 90 -8.78 3.19 16.49
C TRP A 90 -8.34 1.74 16.78
N ALA A 91 -7.23 1.55 17.51
CA ALA A 91 -6.67 0.23 17.77
C ALA A 91 -7.66 -0.78 18.38
N PRO A 92 -8.53 -0.42 19.35
CA PRO A 92 -9.51 -1.36 19.90
C PRO A 92 -10.59 -1.82 18.91
N LEU A 93 -10.75 -1.08 17.80
CA LEU A 93 -11.78 -1.34 16.79
C LEU A 93 -11.27 -2.15 15.60
N ILE A 94 -9.96 -2.43 15.59
CA ILE A 94 -9.36 -3.33 14.59
C ILE A 94 -9.90 -4.73 14.81
N ARG A 95 -10.26 -5.42 13.73
CA ARG A 95 -10.74 -6.81 13.81
C ARG A 95 -9.70 -7.70 14.50
N PRO A 96 -10.12 -8.63 15.39
CA PRO A 96 -9.18 -9.40 16.22
C PRO A 96 -8.22 -10.31 15.44
N ASP A 97 -8.62 -10.78 14.26
CA ASP A 97 -7.83 -11.67 13.40
C ASP A 97 -6.93 -10.92 12.40
N TRP A 98 -6.80 -9.59 12.55
CA TRP A 98 -6.07 -8.76 11.60
C TRP A 98 -4.62 -9.18 11.40
N ALA A 99 -3.92 -9.57 12.46
CA ALA A 99 -2.53 -9.99 12.38
C ALA A 99 -2.30 -11.15 11.38
N GLY A 100 -3.24 -12.10 11.32
CA GLY A 100 -3.19 -13.19 10.35
C GLY A 100 -3.77 -12.85 8.98
N LEU A 101 -4.66 -11.87 8.92
CA LEU A 101 -5.39 -11.51 7.70
C LEU A 101 -4.66 -10.43 6.87
N GLN A 102 -3.86 -9.58 7.47
CA GLN A 102 -3.32 -8.39 6.80
C GLN A 102 -2.54 -8.69 5.51
N LEU A 103 -1.72 -9.74 5.48
CA LEU A 103 -0.98 -10.10 4.26
C LEU A 103 -1.88 -10.76 3.19
N PRO A 104 -2.71 -11.76 3.51
CA PRO A 104 -3.69 -12.28 2.55
C PRO A 104 -4.61 -11.19 1.99
N TRP A 105 -5.05 -10.26 2.83
CA TRP A 105 -5.89 -9.16 2.40
C TRP A 105 -5.16 -8.19 1.47
N MET A 106 -3.93 -7.82 1.78
CA MET A 106 -3.12 -7.00 0.89
C MET A 106 -2.92 -7.68 -0.48
N ARG A 107 -2.64 -8.96 -0.50
CA ARG A 107 -2.54 -9.73 -1.76
C ARG A 107 -3.83 -9.68 -2.56
N TYR A 108 -4.97 -9.84 -1.89
CA TYR A 108 -6.28 -9.74 -2.52
C TYR A 108 -6.51 -8.36 -3.13
N VAL A 109 -6.23 -7.28 -2.38
CA VAL A 109 -6.36 -5.90 -2.84
C VAL A 109 -5.48 -5.64 -4.08
N LEU A 110 -4.24 -6.11 -4.07
CA LEU A 110 -3.32 -5.98 -5.21
C LEU A 110 -3.78 -6.81 -6.41
N ASN A 111 -4.36 -7.98 -6.21
CA ASN A 111 -4.95 -8.77 -7.28
C ASN A 111 -6.14 -8.06 -7.91
N LEU A 112 -7.02 -7.44 -7.13
CA LEU A 112 -8.10 -6.60 -7.67
C LEU A 112 -7.56 -5.45 -8.50
N LYS A 113 -6.51 -4.76 -8.04
CA LYS A 113 -5.85 -3.71 -8.79
C LYS A 113 -5.33 -4.22 -10.14
N TYR A 114 -4.71 -5.37 -10.15
CA TYR A 114 -4.25 -6.03 -11.36
C TYR A 114 -5.40 -6.43 -12.30
N GLU A 115 -6.45 -7.04 -11.77
CA GLU A 115 -7.58 -7.53 -12.56
C GLU A 115 -8.41 -6.38 -13.15
N GLN A 116 -8.65 -5.33 -12.38
CA GLN A 116 -9.53 -4.23 -12.76
C GLN A 116 -8.86 -3.20 -13.67
N HIS A 117 -7.52 -3.09 -13.67
CA HIS A 117 -6.80 -2.04 -14.38
C HIS A 117 -5.79 -2.56 -15.40
N PRO A 118 -6.14 -2.61 -16.68
CA PRO A 118 -5.21 -3.00 -17.76
C PRO A 118 -3.93 -2.15 -17.80
N SER A 119 -4.04 -0.84 -17.48
CA SER A 119 -2.88 0.05 -17.41
C SER A 119 -1.91 -0.30 -16.28
N PHE A 120 -2.44 -0.76 -15.16
CA PHE A 120 -1.60 -1.28 -14.06
C PHE A 120 -0.87 -2.57 -14.47
N ARG A 121 -1.56 -3.48 -15.17
CA ARG A 121 -0.93 -4.68 -15.74
C ARG A 121 0.21 -4.34 -16.69
N ARG A 122 0.02 -3.33 -17.55
CA ARG A 122 1.09 -2.85 -18.46
C ARG A 122 2.27 -2.28 -17.69
N LEU A 123 2.01 -1.46 -16.65
CA LEU A 123 3.03 -0.91 -15.78
C LEU A 123 3.84 -2.03 -15.10
N LEU A 124 3.15 -3.02 -14.54
CA LEU A 124 3.78 -4.17 -13.91
C LEU A 124 4.61 -4.98 -14.93
N GLY A 125 4.11 -5.17 -16.14
CA GLY A 125 4.83 -5.87 -17.21
C GLY A 125 6.17 -5.21 -17.58
N GLN A 126 6.29 -3.90 -17.44
CA GLN A 126 7.54 -3.16 -17.70
C GLN A 126 8.64 -3.48 -16.66
N THR A 127 8.29 -4.07 -15.54
CA THR A 127 9.23 -4.44 -14.47
C THR A 127 9.60 -5.92 -14.49
N ALA A 128 9.27 -6.64 -15.56
CA ALA A 128 9.54 -8.06 -15.67
C ALA A 128 11.02 -8.37 -15.42
N GLY A 129 11.29 -9.37 -14.57
CA GLY A 129 12.64 -9.74 -14.18
C GLY A 129 13.32 -8.86 -13.13
N LYS A 130 12.63 -7.83 -12.63
CA LYS A 130 13.14 -6.92 -11.58
C LYS A 130 12.38 -7.07 -10.28
N VAL A 131 13.06 -6.77 -9.18
CA VAL A 131 12.43 -6.66 -7.85
C VAL A 131 11.81 -5.27 -7.72
N ILE A 132 10.57 -5.21 -7.25
CA ILE A 132 9.87 -3.96 -6.98
C ILE A 132 10.03 -3.64 -5.49
N LEU A 133 10.57 -2.46 -5.19
CA LEU A 133 10.81 -1.99 -3.82
C LEU A 133 10.07 -0.69 -3.55
N GLU A 134 9.39 -0.64 -2.42
CA GLU A 134 8.90 0.62 -1.87
C GLU A 134 10.01 1.29 -1.06
N ASP A 135 10.44 2.47 -1.51
CA ASP A 135 11.43 3.27 -0.80
C ASP A 135 10.75 4.15 0.24
N SER A 136 10.86 3.75 1.50
CA SER A 136 10.31 4.47 2.64
C SER A 136 11.32 5.39 3.35
N THR A 137 12.55 5.50 2.86
CA THR A 137 13.60 6.31 3.49
C THR A 137 13.25 7.79 3.57
N MET A 138 12.48 8.31 2.62
CA MET A 138 11.98 9.69 2.60
C MET A 138 10.90 9.97 3.67
N LEU A 139 10.35 8.94 4.30
CA LEU A 139 9.33 9.07 5.36
C LEU A 139 9.94 9.21 6.76
N VAL A 140 11.22 8.89 6.90
CA VAL A 140 11.99 9.15 8.11
C VAL A 140 12.55 10.55 7.96
N GLY A 141 11.78 11.55 8.39
CA GLY A 141 12.26 12.93 8.42
C GLY A 141 13.56 12.98 9.20
N THR A 142 14.68 13.12 8.50
CA THR A 142 15.89 13.64 9.09
C THR A 142 15.62 15.11 9.37
N ASN A 143 15.05 15.39 10.56
CA ASN A 143 15.20 16.72 11.10
C ASN A 143 16.67 16.90 11.43
N PRO A 144 17.31 17.98 10.89
CA PRO A 144 18.67 18.33 11.27
C PRO A 144 18.74 18.74 12.75
#